data_11eac080275869181ef011669c830945
#
_entry.id   11eac080275869181ef011669c830945
#
_cell.length_a   1.000
_cell.length_b   1.000
_cell.length_c   1.000
_cell.angle_alpha   90.00
_cell.angle_beta   90.00
_cell.angle_gamma   90.00
#
_symmetry.space_group_name_H-M   'P 1'
#
loop_
_entity.id
_entity.type
_entity.pdbx_description
1 polymer ?
#
loop_
_entity_poly.entity_id
_entity_poly.type
_entity_poly.pdbx_seq_one_letter_code
_entity_poly.pdbx_strand_id
1 'polypeptide(L)'
;MTGLTGDITVGAALPPISKQFTLEMFKSDIATIHNDQAAAEAEGLPGPIAVGPQVAALIFRMAREAFGAGWIEGGKTSLTFRRPIPCDALCTAKGTVTGKKQEGEGTRVTCDVWVETADGEKTIVGTASGLVSGK
;
A
#
# COMPACT_ATOMS: atom_id res chain seq x y z
N MET A 1 -16.00 -5.17 -11.61
CA MET A 1 -14.56 -5.51 -11.63
C MET A 1 -14.37 -6.96 -11.20
N THR A 2 -13.57 -7.66 -11.93
CA THR A 2 -13.21 -9.04 -11.57
C THR A 2 -11.96 -9.02 -10.70
N GLY A 3 -12.02 -9.73 -9.58
CA GLY A 3 -10.84 -9.95 -8.76
C GLY A 3 -9.93 -11.01 -9.35
N LEU A 4 -8.83 -11.29 -8.64
CA LEU A 4 -7.94 -12.36 -9.02
C LEU A 4 -8.61 -13.72 -8.86
N THR A 5 -8.18 -14.67 -9.65
CA THR A 5 -8.60 -16.07 -9.54
C THR A 5 -7.36 -16.95 -9.36
N GLY A 6 -7.60 -18.23 -9.05
CA GLY A 6 -6.50 -19.16 -8.79
C GLY A 6 -5.60 -19.43 -9.99
N ASP A 7 -6.01 -19.02 -11.18
CA ASP A 7 -5.20 -19.19 -12.40
C ASP A 7 -4.32 -17.97 -12.71
N ILE A 8 -4.29 -16.96 -11.83
CA ILE A 8 -3.38 -15.81 -12.00
C ILE A 8 -1.94 -16.29 -12.14
N THR A 9 -1.18 -15.67 -13.03
CA THR A 9 0.20 -16.05 -13.30
C THR A 9 1.16 -15.41 -12.30
N VAL A 10 2.07 -16.20 -11.75
CA VAL A 10 3.19 -15.65 -10.97
C VAL A 10 3.99 -14.71 -11.87
N GLY A 11 4.29 -13.53 -11.36
CA GLY A 11 4.90 -12.44 -12.13
C GLY A 11 3.92 -11.40 -12.61
N ALA A 12 2.61 -11.68 -12.53
CA ALA A 12 1.60 -10.72 -12.94
C ALA A 12 1.59 -9.50 -12.01
N ALA A 13 1.38 -8.33 -12.59
CA ALA A 13 1.25 -7.09 -11.83
C ALA A 13 -0.19 -6.92 -11.38
N LEU A 14 -0.38 -6.40 -10.16
CA LEU A 14 -1.68 -5.92 -9.71
C LEU A 14 -1.96 -4.56 -10.34
N PRO A 15 -3.23 -4.22 -10.62
CA PRO A 15 -3.56 -2.88 -11.07
C PRO A 15 -3.13 -1.85 -10.02
N PRO A 16 -2.27 -0.88 -10.39
CA PRO A 16 -1.76 0.08 -9.43
C PRO A 16 -2.80 1.12 -9.05
N ILE A 17 -2.60 1.74 -7.88
CA ILE A 17 -3.45 2.83 -7.39
C ILE A 17 -2.56 3.99 -6.97
N SER A 18 -2.88 5.18 -7.47
CA SER A 18 -2.12 6.39 -7.15
C SER A 18 -2.96 7.39 -6.39
N LYS A 19 -2.33 8.14 -5.51
CA LYS A 19 -2.95 9.25 -4.80
C LYS A 19 -1.88 10.24 -4.36
N GLN A 20 -2.22 11.52 -4.41
CA GLN A 20 -1.39 12.57 -3.85
C GLN A 20 -1.90 12.91 -2.46
N PHE A 21 -1.01 12.85 -1.47
CA PHE A 21 -1.35 13.18 -0.08
C PHE A 21 -0.90 14.61 0.18
N THR A 22 -1.85 15.54 0.15
CA THR A 22 -1.56 16.96 0.26
C THR A 22 -1.48 17.40 1.72
N LEU A 23 -0.74 18.46 1.96
CA LEU A 23 -0.64 19.07 3.29
C LEU A 23 -2.02 19.41 3.84
N GLU A 24 -2.92 19.84 2.97
CA GLU A 24 -4.29 20.22 3.34
C GLU A 24 -5.05 19.07 4.02
N MET A 25 -4.76 17.82 3.62
CA MET A 25 -5.41 16.64 4.19
C MET A 25 -5.07 16.41 5.66
N PHE A 26 -3.96 16.98 6.13
CA PHE A 26 -3.47 16.78 7.49
C PHE A 26 -3.60 18.01 8.38
N LYS A 27 -4.26 19.06 7.91
CA LYS A 27 -4.46 20.27 8.71
C LYS A 27 -5.24 19.98 9.98
N SER A 28 -4.80 20.61 11.07
CA SER A 28 -5.37 20.43 12.38
C SER A 28 -4.99 21.66 13.24
N ASP A 29 -5.73 21.87 14.33
CA ASP A 29 -5.40 22.89 15.31
C ASP A 29 -4.14 22.54 16.11
N ILE A 30 -3.72 21.29 16.06
CA ILE A 30 -2.53 20.80 16.75
C ILE A 30 -1.40 20.65 15.72
N ALA A 31 -0.26 21.33 15.98
CA ALA A 31 0.91 21.23 15.13
C ALA A 31 1.58 19.85 15.29
N THR A 32 1.80 19.17 14.20
CA THR A 32 2.46 17.86 14.16
C THR A 32 3.45 17.81 13.01
N ILE A 33 4.24 16.76 12.94
CA ILE A 33 5.16 16.53 11.82
C ILE A 33 4.44 16.36 10.48
N HIS A 34 3.13 16.18 10.52
CA HIS A 34 2.32 15.97 9.31
C HIS A 34 1.72 17.27 8.75
N ASN A 35 1.72 18.34 9.51
CA ASN A 35 1.03 19.57 9.10
C ASN A 35 1.80 20.86 9.38
N ASP A 36 2.93 20.79 10.06
CA ASP A 36 3.65 22.00 10.50
C ASP A 36 5.13 21.90 10.19
N GLN A 37 5.65 22.92 9.50
CA GLN A 37 7.05 22.95 9.07
C GLN A 37 8.02 22.94 10.26
N ALA A 38 7.75 23.74 11.28
CA ALA A 38 8.64 23.83 12.44
C ALA A 38 8.65 22.52 13.24
N ALA A 39 7.48 21.90 13.42
CA ALA A 39 7.37 20.62 14.10
C ALA A 39 8.15 19.53 13.36
N ALA A 40 8.05 19.50 12.03
CA ALA A 40 8.78 18.53 11.21
C ALA A 40 10.30 18.76 11.33
N GLU A 41 10.75 20.01 11.24
CA GLU A 41 12.17 20.34 11.35
C GLU A 41 12.75 20.00 12.72
N ALA A 42 11.95 20.15 13.77
CA ALA A 42 12.36 19.77 15.12
C ALA A 42 12.67 18.28 15.24
N GLU A 43 12.08 17.46 14.40
CA GLU A 43 12.33 16.00 14.33
C GLU A 43 13.36 15.63 13.26
N GLY A 44 14.04 16.60 12.68
CA GLY A 44 15.08 16.36 11.69
C GLY A 44 14.56 16.12 10.28
N LEU A 45 13.30 16.44 10.01
CA LEU A 45 12.70 16.28 8.70
C LEU A 45 12.81 17.58 7.89
N PRO A 46 12.94 17.50 6.56
CA PRO A 46 13.00 18.71 5.73
C PRO A 46 11.68 19.45 5.63
N GLY A 47 10.57 18.81 5.96
CA GLY A 47 9.23 19.40 5.91
C GLY A 47 8.19 18.41 6.39
N PRO A 48 6.90 18.81 6.38
CA PRO A 48 5.82 17.92 6.80
C PRO A 48 5.76 16.66 5.96
N ILE A 49 5.41 15.56 6.61
CA ILE A 49 5.33 14.24 5.96
C ILE A 49 3.90 13.71 6.05
N ALA A 50 3.54 12.87 5.09
CA ALA A 50 2.26 12.19 5.06
C ALA A 50 2.15 11.21 6.23
N VAL A 51 0.92 10.96 6.68
CA VAL A 51 0.67 9.96 7.72
C VAL A 51 0.86 8.56 7.12
N GLY A 52 1.85 7.82 7.62
CA GLY A 52 2.24 6.51 7.07
C GLY A 52 1.08 5.54 6.90
N PRO A 53 0.27 5.27 7.95
CA PRO A 53 -0.88 4.38 7.81
C PRO A 53 -1.89 4.81 6.76
N GLN A 54 -2.08 6.10 6.52
CA GLN A 54 -2.96 6.57 5.47
C GLN A 54 -2.39 6.28 4.07
N VAL A 55 -1.09 6.38 3.91
CA VAL A 55 -0.44 6.01 2.65
C VAL A 55 -0.50 4.51 2.44
N ALA A 56 -0.28 3.72 3.50
CA ALA A 56 -0.39 2.27 3.45
C ALA A 56 -1.79 1.80 3.04
N ALA A 57 -2.81 2.60 3.30
CA ALA A 57 -4.17 2.29 2.88
C ALA A 57 -4.30 2.14 1.35
N LEU A 58 -3.41 2.71 0.57
CA LEU A 58 -3.37 2.49 -0.88
C LEU A 58 -3.10 1.02 -1.19
N ILE A 59 -2.19 0.39 -0.43
CA ILE A 59 -1.89 -1.04 -0.58
C ILE A 59 -3.13 -1.86 -0.23
N PHE A 60 -3.81 -1.51 0.86
CA PHE A 60 -5.01 -2.23 1.28
C PHE A 60 -6.14 -2.08 0.26
N ARG A 61 -6.30 -0.91 -0.31
CA ARG A 61 -7.28 -0.68 -1.37
C ARG A 61 -6.96 -1.49 -2.62
N MET A 62 -5.70 -1.50 -3.03
CA MET A 62 -5.23 -2.30 -4.16
C MET A 62 -5.51 -3.79 -3.91
N ALA A 63 -5.20 -4.27 -2.70
CA ALA A 63 -5.43 -5.66 -2.33
C ALA A 63 -6.92 -6.00 -2.30
N ARG A 64 -7.75 -5.11 -1.78
CA ARG A 64 -9.20 -5.33 -1.77
C ARG A 64 -9.76 -5.40 -3.18
N GLU A 65 -9.33 -4.55 -4.07
CA GLU A 65 -9.76 -4.57 -5.46
C GLU A 65 -9.28 -5.83 -6.18
N ALA A 66 -8.07 -6.30 -5.86
CA ALA A 66 -7.50 -7.49 -6.47
C ALA A 66 -8.12 -8.78 -5.93
N PHE A 67 -8.26 -8.90 -4.61
CA PHE A 67 -8.69 -10.13 -3.96
C PHE A 67 -10.19 -10.17 -3.63
N GLY A 68 -10.85 -9.02 -3.57
CA GLY A 68 -12.26 -8.96 -3.20
C GLY A 68 -12.52 -9.50 -1.80
N ALA A 69 -13.52 -10.36 -1.66
CA ALA A 69 -13.86 -10.96 -0.37
C ALA A 69 -12.71 -11.75 0.24
N GLY A 70 -11.84 -12.31 -0.58
CA GLY A 70 -10.66 -13.04 -0.11
C GLY A 70 -9.65 -12.18 0.65
N TRP A 71 -9.67 -10.87 0.44
CA TRP A 71 -8.89 -9.94 1.25
C TRP A 71 -9.53 -9.71 2.61
N ILE A 72 -10.83 -9.50 2.62
CA ILE A 72 -11.57 -9.21 3.86
C ILE A 72 -11.59 -10.42 4.79
N GLU A 73 -11.77 -11.61 4.25
CA GLU A 73 -11.91 -12.85 5.03
C GLU A 73 -10.59 -13.52 5.34
N GLY A 74 -9.60 -13.40 4.47
CA GLY A 74 -8.35 -14.13 4.59
C GLY A 74 -7.10 -13.31 4.25
N GLY A 75 -7.20 -11.98 4.20
CA GLY A 75 -6.06 -11.13 3.88
C GLY A 75 -5.00 -11.13 4.96
N LYS A 76 -3.74 -11.17 4.53
CA LYS A 76 -2.58 -11.04 5.41
C LYS A 76 -1.60 -10.07 4.78
N THR A 77 -0.96 -9.26 5.61
CA THR A 77 0.03 -8.31 5.13
C THR A 77 1.13 -8.11 6.17
N SER A 78 2.31 -7.83 5.68
CA SER A 78 3.44 -7.40 6.49
C SER A 78 4.11 -6.27 5.75
N LEU A 79 4.19 -5.10 6.37
CA LEU A 79 4.73 -3.90 5.74
C LEU A 79 5.85 -3.31 6.57
N THR A 80 6.83 -2.73 5.90
CA THR A 80 7.89 -1.96 6.52
C THR A 80 7.85 -0.55 5.97
N PHE A 81 7.79 0.43 6.85
CA PHE A 81 7.85 1.85 6.51
C PHE A 81 9.32 2.25 6.48
N ARG A 82 9.86 2.42 5.28
CA ARG A 82 11.30 2.60 5.10
C ARG A 82 11.73 4.06 5.11
N ARG A 83 10.89 4.94 4.60
CA ARG A 83 11.24 6.36 4.44
C ARG A 83 10.04 7.24 4.67
N PRO A 84 10.25 8.44 5.24
CA PRO A 84 9.19 9.43 5.33
C PRO A 84 8.72 9.82 3.92
N ILE A 85 7.43 10.09 3.79
CA ILE A 85 6.84 10.49 2.52
C ILE A 85 6.51 11.98 2.63
N PRO A 86 7.15 12.85 1.86
CA PRO A 86 6.83 14.28 1.92
C PRO A 86 5.37 14.53 1.56
N CYS A 87 4.74 15.49 2.22
CA CYS A 87 3.43 15.96 1.80
C CYS A 87 3.50 16.44 0.35
N ASP A 88 2.41 16.30 -0.37
CA ASP A 88 2.25 16.64 -1.79
C ASP A 88 2.94 15.68 -2.75
N ALA A 89 3.63 14.66 -2.27
CA ALA A 89 4.19 13.64 -3.14
C ALA A 89 3.09 12.77 -3.73
N LEU A 90 3.21 12.46 -5.03
CA LEU A 90 2.35 11.47 -5.66
C LEU A 90 2.83 10.09 -5.25
N CYS A 91 1.95 9.31 -4.65
CA CYS A 91 2.24 7.96 -4.19
C CYS A 91 1.50 6.94 -5.05
N THR A 92 2.17 5.86 -5.42
CA THR A 92 1.57 4.78 -6.20
C THR A 92 1.80 3.46 -5.49
N ALA A 93 0.73 2.76 -5.16
CA ALA A 93 0.79 1.39 -4.68
C ALA A 93 0.91 0.46 -5.86
N LYS A 94 1.85 -0.47 -5.78
CA LYS A 94 2.11 -1.48 -6.80
C LYS A 94 2.26 -2.84 -6.16
N GLY A 95 2.04 -3.87 -6.94
CA GLY A 95 2.21 -5.23 -6.47
C GLY A 95 2.49 -6.19 -7.60
N THR A 96 3.19 -7.27 -7.28
CA THR A 96 3.52 -8.34 -8.22
C THR A 96 3.23 -9.67 -7.55
N VAL A 97 2.53 -10.55 -8.25
CA VAL A 97 2.25 -11.89 -7.74
C VAL A 97 3.56 -12.69 -7.67
N THR A 98 3.91 -13.19 -6.48
CA THR A 98 5.15 -13.93 -6.26
C THR A 98 4.93 -15.40 -5.99
N GLY A 99 3.71 -15.80 -5.60
CA GLY A 99 3.46 -17.21 -5.33
C GLY A 99 1.98 -17.53 -5.21
N LYS A 100 1.70 -18.83 -5.33
CA LYS A 100 0.35 -19.38 -5.16
C LYS A 100 0.47 -20.68 -4.39
N LYS A 101 -0.52 -20.94 -3.55
CA LYS A 101 -0.55 -22.18 -2.78
C LYS A 101 -2.01 -22.59 -2.54
N GLN A 102 -2.30 -23.86 -2.73
CA GLN A 102 -3.61 -24.41 -2.38
C GLN A 102 -3.83 -24.24 -0.87
N GLU A 103 -4.97 -23.71 -0.50
CA GLU A 103 -5.34 -23.54 0.90
C GLU A 103 -6.83 -23.81 1.04
N GLY A 104 -7.18 -24.96 1.63
CA GLY A 104 -8.56 -25.41 1.65
C GLY A 104 -9.09 -25.62 0.22
N GLU A 105 -10.24 -25.06 -0.06
CA GLU A 105 -10.84 -25.12 -1.41
C GLU A 105 -10.43 -23.95 -2.31
N GLY A 106 -9.65 -23.01 -1.77
CA GLY A 106 -9.20 -21.85 -2.51
C GLY A 106 -7.71 -21.86 -2.75
N THR A 107 -7.24 -20.76 -3.26
CA THR A 107 -5.82 -20.53 -3.51
C THR A 107 -5.38 -19.29 -2.76
N ARG A 108 -4.32 -19.42 -1.98
CA ARG A 108 -3.67 -18.24 -1.40
C ARG A 108 -2.71 -17.69 -2.43
N VAL A 109 -2.96 -16.45 -2.83
CA VAL A 109 -2.08 -15.74 -3.77
C VAL A 109 -1.29 -14.73 -2.96
N THR A 110 0.03 -14.82 -3.06
CA THR A 110 0.95 -13.93 -2.36
C THR A 110 1.60 -12.96 -3.33
N CYS A 111 1.74 -11.70 -2.90
CA CYS A 111 2.30 -10.64 -3.72
C CYS A 111 3.37 -9.90 -2.93
N ASP A 112 4.41 -9.45 -3.62
CA ASP A 112 5.20 -8.33 -3.14
C ASP A 112 4.39 -7.06 -3.40
N VAL A 113 4.36 -6.17 -2.42
CA VAL A 113 3.63 -4.91 -2.53
C VAL A 113 4.52 -3.77 -2.04
N TRP A 114 4.31 -2.58 -2.60
CA TRP A 114 5.06 -1.42 -2.17
C TRP A 114 4.32 -0.15 -2.56
N VAL A 115 4.73 0.95 -1.93
CA VAL A 115 4.35 2.29 -2.36
C VAL A 115 5.63 2.99 -2.82
N GLU A 116 5.57 3.59 -3.98
CA GLU A 116 6.66 4.40 -4.48
C GLU A 116 6.19 5.83 -4.77
N THR A 117 7.10 6.78 -4.62
CA THR A 117 6.87 8.16 -5.01
C THR A 117 7.24 8.36 -6.48
N ALA A 118 6.94 9.55 -7.02
CA ALA A 118 7.11 9.81 -8.45
C ALA A 118 8.55 9.62 -8.94
N ASP A 119 9.53 9.76 -8.05
CA ASP A 119 10.95 9.54 -8.35
C ASP A 119 11.34 8.06 -8.36
N GLY A 120 10.39 7.16 -8.11
CA GLY A 120 10.64 5.73 -8.10
C GLY A 120 11.15 5.18 -6.78
N GLU A 121 11.26 6.02 -5.74
CA GLU A 121 11.71 5.56 -4.44
C GLU A 121 10.62 4.78 -3.72
N LYS A 122 10.95 3.57 -3.27
CA LYS A 122 10.02 2.73 -2.50
C LYS A 122 10.05 3.14 -1.04
N THR A 123 8.95 3.71 -0.58
CA THR A 123 8.83 4.25 0.78
C THR A 123 8.22 3.25 1.76
N ILE A 124 7.34 2.39 1.27
CA ILE A 124 6.72 1.30 2.03
C ILE A 124 6.91 0.04 1.21
N VAL A 125 7.37 -1.03 1.83
CA VAL A 125 7.56 -2.32 1.14
C VAL A 125 7.04 -3.45 2.01
N GLY A 126 6.67 -4.55 1.38
CA GLY A 126 6.26 -5.73 2.12
C GLY A 126 5.57 -6.76 1.25
N THR A 127 4.71 -7.54 1.91
CA THR A 127 3.95 -8.60 1.25
C THR A 127 2.48 -8.47 1.60
N ALA A 128 1.65 -8.97 0.72
CA ALA A 128 0.22 -9.10 0.96
C ALA A 128 -0.26 -10.39 0.32
N SER A 129 -1.21 -11.06 0.95
CA SER A 129 -1.81 -12.25 0.38
C SER A 129 -3.29 -12.27 0.65
N GLY A 130 -4.02 -12.92 -0.22
CA GLY A 130 -5.45 -13.12 -0.08
C GLY A 130 -5.85 -14.50 -0.57
N LEU A 131 -7.02 -14.93 -0.15
CA LEU A 131 -7.62 -16.17 -0.62
C LEU A 131 -8.51 -15.86 -1.83
N VAL A 132 -8.34 -16.63 -2.89
CA VAL A 132 -9.18 -16.49 -4.07
C VAL A 132 -9.80 -17.84 -4.39
N SER A 133 -10.88 -17.84 -5.17
CA SER A 133 -11.48 -19.10 -5.58
C SER A 133 -10.49 -19.87 -6.46
N GLY A 134 -10.60 -21.19 -6.45
CA GLY A 134 -9.69 -22.06 -7.22
C GLY A 134 -9.86 -21.98 -8.73
N LYS A 135 -10.76 -21.14 -9.20
CA LYS A 135 -11.04 -21.02 -10.64
C LYS A 135 -11.02 -19.59 -11.09
#